data_e3f9db4dfd4ede9a7c36e25d82145e90
#
_entry.id   e3f9db4dfd4ede9a7c36e25d82145e90
#
_cell.length_a   1.000
_cell.length_b   1.000
_cell.length_c   1.000
_cell.angle_alpha   90.00
_cell.angle_beta   90.00
_cell.angle_gamma   90.00
#
_symmetry.space_group_name_H-M   'P 1'
#
loop_
_entity.id
_entity.type
_entity.pdbx_description
1 polymer ?
#
loop_
_entity_poly.entity_id
_entity_poly.type
_entity_poly.pdbx_seq_one_letter_code
_entity_poly.pdbx_strand_id
1 'polypeptide(L)'
;MQNNDPTHITQPNDEISLLDILVVLSENIKLLIIGPILVAAAAYSIASLLPKTYQSIAWLRPVAVVSGQSGQGVVANVTSKDALSAFLQSSEGLKWSVGLAEQEALAKLQRAVKASHNAKQDYVSVSITASTPAQAQASCQALIQLVLESLKPTGQLKSQITAKINIEKKSLQEIEEIYTKLSSQLESQASTAQGDKLIESLTTLQERKNGLQNSLLQLENQLAGYGQEILLQQPTLPDKPISPRKFQITLISGMLAGFTLLVWAFLRAALRAASDDPECASKLARIRRGFGITKN
;
A
#
# COMPACT_ATOMS: atom_id res chain seq x y z
N MET A 1 -88.71 16.87 -17.96
CA MET A 1 -87.47 17.49 -17.48
C MET A 1 -86.84 16.52 -16.49
N GLN A 2 -85.98 15.61 -16.95
CA GLN A 2 -85.25 14.65 -16.09
C GLN A 2 -83.87 15.17 -15.89
N ASN A 3 -83.50 15.50 -14.64
CA ASN A 3 -82.19 15.85 -14.22
C ASN A 3 -81.37 14.52 -14.09
N ASN A 4 -80.42 14.30 -15.00
CA ASN A 4 -79.44 13.32 -14.82
C ASN A 4 -78.31 13.92 -13.99
N ASP A 5 -78.15 13.47 -12.75
CA ASP A 5 -77.02 13.73 -11.90
C ASP A 5 -75.92 12.78 -12.26
N PRO A 6 -74.69 13.24 -12.65
CA PRO A 6 -73.58 12.36 -12.88
C PRO A 6 -73.00 11.97 -11.51
N THR A 7 -73.22 10.70 -11.13
CA THR A 7 -72.52 10.06 -10.03
C THR A 7 -71.03 10.18 -10.24
N HIS A 8 -70.36 11.06 -9.47
CA HIS A 8 -68.92 11.08 -9.29
C HIS A 8 -68.48 9.73 -8.75
N ILE A 9 -67.98 8.89 -9.64
CA ILE A 9 -67.19 7.72 -9.25
C ILE A 9 -65.87 8.24 -8.71
N THR A 10 -65.78 8.39 -7.40
CA THR A 10 -64.52 8.63 -6.69
C THR A 10 -63.68 7.38 -6.88
N GLN A 11 -62.75 7.41 -7.85
CA GLN A 11 -61.68 6.40 -7.92
C GLN A 11 -60.94 6.46 -6.58
N PRO A 12 -60.72 5.31 -5.91
CA PRO A 12 -59.83 5.29 -4.77
C PRO A 12 -58.43 5.66 -5.28
N ASN A 13 -57.94 6.81 -4.85
CA ASN A 13 -56.55 7.17 -5.07
C ASN A 13 -55.69 6.09 -4.39
N ASP A 14 -55.07 5.24 -5.21
CA ASP A 14 -54.04 4.28 -4.82
C ASP A 14 -52.69 5.00 -4.48
N GLU A 15 -52.78 6.22 -3.95
CA GLU A 15 -51.61 6.94 -3.48
C GLU A 15 -51.21 6.38 -2.11
N ILE A 16 -50.04 5.75 -2.07
CA ILE A 16 -49.42 5.30 -0.83
C ILE A 16 -49.27 6.53 0.06
N SER A 17 -50.16 6.65 1.08
CA SER A 17 -50.12 7.78 2.02
C SER A 17 -48.85 7.70 2.86
N LEU A 18 -48.16 8.84 3.06
CA LEU A 18 -47.05 8.95 4.00
C LEU A 18 -47.41 8.43 5.41
N LEU A 19 -48.69 8.51 5.76
CA LEU A 19 -49.22 7.98 7.01
C LEU A 19 -49.14 6.45 7.06
N ASP A 20 -49.37 5.74 5.96
CA ASP A 20 -49.30 4.28 5.91
C ASP A 20 -47.85 3.82 6.14
N ILE A 21 -46.89 4.55 5.57
CA ILE A 21 -45.46 4.32 5.82
C ILE A 21 -45.15 4.51 7.31
N LEU A 22 -45.69 5.55 7.93
CA LEU A 22 -45.45 5.86 9.35
C LEU A 22 -46.07 4.80 10.28
N VAL A 23 -47.25 4.29 9.93
CA VAL A 23 -47.91 3.22 10.67
C VAL A 23 -47.07 1.93 10.62
N VAL A 24 -46.63 1.49 9.44
CA VAL A 24 -45.79 0.32 9.29
C VAL A 24 -44.48 0.45 10.07
N LEU A 25 -43.90 1.64 10.09
CA LEU A 25 -42.68 1.93 10.83
C LEU A 25 -42.92 1.85 12.34
N SER A 26 -44.03 2.43 12.82
CA SER A 26 -44.39 2.44 14.26
C SER A 26 -44.70 1.04 14.81
N GLU A 27 -45.41 0.22 14.03
CA GLU A 27 -45.73 -1.17 14.40
C GLU A 27 -44.46 -2.04 14.53
N ASN A 28 -43.44 -1.78 13.69
CA ASN A 28 -42.24 -2.57 13.63
C ASN A 28 -41.01 -1.88 14.31
N ILE A 29 -41.20 -0.79 15.03
CA ILE A 29 -40.12 0.03 15.60
C ILE A 29 -39.17 -0.77 16.50
N LYS A 30 -39.73 -1.68 17.31
CA LYS A 30 -38.93 -2.57 18.18
C LYS A 30 -38.01 -3.48 17.34
N LEU A 31 -38.54 -4.04 16.27
CA LEU A 31 -37.77 -4.90 15.36
C LEU A 31 -36.69 -4.12 14.60
N LEU A 32 -37.03 -2.91 14.15
CA LEU A 32 -36.14 -2.03 13.39
C LEU A 32 -34.98 -1.48 14.23
N ILE A 33 -35.14 -1.33 15.56
CA ILE A 33 -34.08 -0.86 16.45
C ILE A 33 -33.30 -2.04 17.02
N ILE A 34 -33.98 -3.04 17.58
CA ILE A 34 -33.31 -4.15 18.27
C ILE A 34 -32.60 -5.08 17.29
N GLY A 35 -33.19 -5.32 16.11
CA GLY A 35 -32.63 -6.20 15.08
C GLY A 35 -31.24 -5.80 14.62
N PRO A 36 -31.03 -4.58 14.12
CA PRO A 36 -29.72 -4.10 13.72
C PRO A 36 -28.69 -4.11 14.85
N ILE A 37 -29.11 -3.78 16.08
CA ILE A 37 -28.22 -3.80 17.26
C ILE A 37 -27.73 -5.22 17.56
N LEU A 38 -28.63 -6.22 17.52
CA LEU A 38 -28.25 -7.61 17.73
C LEU A 38 -27.30 -8.13 16.65
N VAL A 39 -27.58 -7.82 15.37
CA VAL A 39 -26.70 -8.19 14.26
C VAL A 39 -25.35 -7.49 14.37
N ALA A 40 -25.32 -6.23 14.72
CA ALA A 40 -24.09 -5.48 14.96
C ALA A 40 -23.28 -6.07 16.12
N ALA A 41 -23.92 -6.45 17.23
CA ALA A 41 -23.26 -7.10 18.37
C ALA A 41 -22.68 -8.47 17.98
N ALA A 42 -23.43 -9.28 17.23
CA ALA A 42 -22.95 -10.56 16.71
C ALA A 42 -21.75 -10.37 15.76
N ALA A 43 -21.83 -9.41 14.83
CA ALA A 43 -20.75 -9.08 13.90
C ALA A 43 -19.48 -8.59 14.63
N TYR A 44 -19.63 -7.79 15.69
CA TYR A 44 -18.51 -7.37 16.55
C TYR A 44 -17.87 -8.55 17.26
N SER A 45 -18.68 -9.47 17.80
CA SER A 45 -18.18 -10.69 18.45
C SER A 45 -17.39 -11.57 17.50
N ILE A 46 -17.91 -11.82 16.29
CA ILE A 46 -17.21 -12.57 15.26
C ILE A 46 -15.90 -11.86 14.84
N ALA A 47 -15.95 -10.54 14.60
CA ALA A 47 -14.77 -9.76 14.25
C ALA A 47 -13.70 -9.76 15.36
N SER A 48 -14.08 -9.98 16.63
CA SER A 48 -13.13 -10.07 17.74
C SER A 48 -12.35 -11.37 17.79
N LEU A 49 -12.91 -12.45 17.24
CA LEU A 49 -12.29 -13.78 17.17
C LEU A 49 -11.33 -13.91 15.98
N LEU A 50 -11.42 -13.01 14.99
CA LEU A 50 -10.53 -13.03 13.83
C LEU A 50 -9.08 -12.69 14.23
N PRO A 51 -8.08 -13.34 13.62
CA PRO A 51 -6.68 -13.07 13.91
C PRO A 51 -6.31 -11.62 13.59
N LYS A 52 -5.61 -10.98 14.51
CA LYS A 52 -5.11 -9.61 14.34
C LYS A 52 -3.94 -9.61 13.37
N THR A 53 -3.88 -8.60 12.52
CA THR A 53 -2.74 -8.36 11.63
C THR A 53 -2.15 -6.97 11.89
N TYR A 54 -0.83 -6.92 11.89
CA TYR A 54 -0.04 -5.72 12.15
C TYR A 54 0.75 -5.37 10.90
N GLN A 55 0.96 -4.09 10.63
CA GLN A 55 1.71 -3.62 9.48
C GLN A 55 2.88 -2.77 9.92
N SER A 56 4.09 -3.16 9.49
CA SER A 56 5.26 -2.33 9.57
C SER A 56 5.48 -1.61 8.24
N ILE A 57 5.87 -0.35 8.31
CA ILE A 57 6.09 0.52 7.15
C ILE A 57 7.48 1.12 7.27
N ALA A 58 8.20 1.17 6.15
CA ALA A 58 9.44 1.90 6.00
C ALA A 58 9.40 2.76 4.73
N TRP A 59 10.12 3.86 4.74
CA TRP A 59 10.23 4.76 3.60
C TRP A 59 11.67 4.85 3.13
N LEU A 60 11.84 4.69 1.82
CA LEU A 60 13.13 4.76 1.15
C LEU A 60 13.13 5.97 0.19
N ARG A 61 14.22 6.71 0.16
CA ARG A 61 14.44 7.71 -0.88
C ARG A 61 14.95 6.99 -2.14
N PRO A 62 14.23 7.02 -3.27
CA PRO A 62 14.76 6.47 -4.50
C PRO A 62 15.93 7.35 -4.95
N VAL A 63 17.12 6.79 -4.99
CA VAL A 63 18.29 7.52 -5.49
C VAL A 63 18.50 7.08 -6.92
N ALA A 64 17.90 7.78 -7.84
CA ALA A 64 18.00 7.53 -9.29
C ALA A 64 19.44 7.57 -9.83
N VAL A 65 20.37 8.11 -9.06
CA VAL A 65 21.70 8.50 -9.54
C VAL A 65 22.66 7.31 -9.72
N VAL A 66 22.44 6.19 -9.04
CA VAL A 66 23.47 5.11 -9.00
C VAL A 66 23.08 3.84 -9.76
N SER A 67 21.80 3.47 -9.77
CA SER A 67 21.36 2.26 -10.46
C SER A 67 20.57 2.51 -11.73
N GLY A 68 20.30 3.77 -12.08
CA GLY A 68 19.39 4.09 -13.18
C GLY A 68 17.94 3.65 -12.90
N GLN A 69 17.67 3.14 -11.71
CA GLN A 69 16.34 2.67 -11.33
C GLN A 69 15.52 3.84 -10.78
N SER A 70 14.39 4.08 -11.43
CA SER A 70 13.35 4.96 -10.91
C SER A 70 12.74 4.36 -9.63
N GLY A 71 12.03 5.16 -8.84
CA GLY A 71 11.29 4.65 -7.68
C GLY A 71 10.35 3.48 -8.02
N GLN A 72 9.83 3.42 -9.26
CA GLN A 72 9.06 2.28 -9.76
C GLN A 72 9.92 1.02 -9.93
N GLY A 73 11.18 1.17 -10.34
CA GLY A 73 12.11 0.05 -10.43
C GLY A 73 12.40 -0.57 -9.07
N VAL A 74 12.55 0.26 -8.03
CA VAL A 74 12.69 -0.22 -6.64
C VAL A 74 11.43 -0.97 -6.19
N VAL A 75 10.24 -0.45 -6.48
CA VAL A 75 8.97 -1.15 -6.18
C VAL A 75 8.90 -2.50 -6.87
N ALA A 76 9.24 -2.56 -8.17
CA ALA A 76 9.26 -3.79 -8.93
C ALA A 76 10.25 -4.82 -8.34
N ASN A 77 11.44 -4.35 -7.93
CA ASN A 77 12.44 -5.21 -7.27
C ASN A 77 11.93 -5.80 -5.95
N VAL A 78 11.37 -4.96 -5.07
CA VAL A 78 10.85 -5.38 -3.76
C VAL A 78 9.75 -6.43 -3.89
N THR A 79 8.89 -6.29 -4.90
CA THR A 79 7.75 -7.18 -5.14
C THR A 79 8.03 -8.33 -6.10
N SER A 80 9.26 -8.41 -6.63
CA SER A 80 9.66 -9.48 -7.55
C SER A 80 9.65 -10.85 -6.87
N LYS A 81 9.39 -11.89 -7.65
CA LYS A 81 9.46 -13.28 -7.16
C LYS A 81 10.85 -13.61 -6.61
N ASP A 82 11.91 -13.13 -7.25
CA ASP A 82 13.28 -13.40 -6.88
C ASP A 82 13.63 -12.79 -5.52
N ALA A 83 13.25 -11.54 -5.28
CA ALA A 83 13.46 -10.88 -4.00
C ALA A 83 12.66 -11.57 -2.87
N LEU A 84 11.42 -11.96 -3.15
CA LEU A 84 10.56 -12.62 -2.17
C LEU A 84 11.02 -14.06 -1.89
N SER A 85 11.52 -14.78 -2.89
CA SER A 85 12.12 -16.11 -2.68
C SER A 85 13.44 -16.03 -1.91
N ALA A 86 14.27 -15.04 -2.19
CA ALA A 86 15.47 -14.76 -1.41
C ALA A 86 15.12 -14.40 0.05
N PHE A 87 14.06 -13.62 0.25
CA PHE A 87 13.58 -13.33 1.59
C PHE A 87 13.15 -14.61 2.33
N LEU A 88 12.41 -15.53 1.69
CA LEU A 88 11.98 -16.78 2.31
C LEU A 88 13.16 -17.67 2.75
N GLN A 89 14.32 -17.53 2.12
CA GLN A 89 15.55 -18.23 2.50
C GLN A 89 16.26 -17.56 3.68
N SER A 90 15.92 -16.34 4.04
CA SER A 90 16.47 -15.65 5.21
C SER A 90 15.94 -16.22 6.52
N SER A 91 16.63 -15.96 7.63
CA SER A 91 16.21 -16.38 8.97
C SER A 91 14.82 -15.90 9.37
N GLU A 92 14.44 -14.68 8.96
CA GLU A 92 13.11 -14.14 9.19
C GLU A 92 12.08 -14.72 8.20
N GLY A 93 12.49 -14.96 6.96
CA GLY A 93 11.64 -15.57 5.93
C GLY A 93 11.25 -17.01 6.25
N LEU A 94 12.14 -17.79 6.86
CA LEU A 94 11.86 -19.16 7.29
C LEU A 94 10.66 -19.23 8.27
N LYS A 95 10.41 -18.20 9.06
CA LYS A 95 9.23 -18.11 9.93
C LYS A 95 7.92 -18.01 9.15
N TRP A 96 7.96 -17.57 7.89
CA TRP A 96 6.79 -17.48 7.01
C TRP A 96 6.46 -18.80 6.30
N SER A 97 7.47 -19.65 6.10
CA SER A 97 7.35 -20.94 5.41
C SER A 97 6.99 -22.09 6.34
N VAL A 98 6.96 -21.88 7.66
CA VAL A 98 6.66 -22.95 8.62
C VAL A 98 5.32 -23.62 8.30
N GLY A 99 5.37 -24.92 8.01
CA GLY A 99 4.18 -25.74 7.71
C GLY A 99 3.52 -25.50 6.35
N LEU A 100 4.18 -24.75 5.45
CA LEU A 100 3.66 -24.43 4.11
C LEU A 100 4.64 -24.92 3.03
N ALA A 101 4.10 -25.30 1.88
CA ALA A 101 4.90 -25.51 0.68
C ALA A 101 5.48 -24.17 0.21
N GLU A 102 6.64 -24.19 -0.45
CA GLU A 102 7.35 -22.97 -0.89
C GLU A 102 6.46 -22.03 -1.73
N GLN A 103 5.66 -22.58 -2.63
CA GLN A 103 4.74 -21.81 -3.46
C GLN A 103 3.63 -21.13 -2.65
N GLU A 104 3.12 -21.79 -1.61
CA GLU A 104 2.09 -21.24 -0.72
C GLU A 104 2.69 -20.14 0.18
N ALA A 105 3.91 -20.36 0.69
CA ALA A 105 4.64 -19.37 1.46
C ALA A 105 4.90 -18.12 0.61
N LEU A 106 5.32 -18.28 -0.64
CA LEU A 106 5.53 -17.19 -1.58
C LEU A 106 4.23 -16.42 -1.87
N ALA A 107 3.13 -17.12 -2.14
CA ALA A 107 1.83 -16.51 -2.38
C ALA A 107 1.31 -15.74 -1.15
N LYS A 108 1.53 -16.26 0.05
CA LYS A 108 1.22 -15.60 1.31
C LYS A 108 2.05 -14.33 1.48
N LEU A 109 3.35 -14.40 1.21
CA LEU A 109 4.26 -13.28 1.31
C LEU A 109 3.93 -12.18 0.28
N GLN A 110 3.62 -12.54 -0.95
CA GLN A 110 3.18 -11.58 -1.99
C GLN A 110 1.94 -10.78 -1.58
N ARG A 111 1.01 -11.40 -0.86
CA ARG A 111 -0.18 -10.71 -0.32
C ARG A 111 0.16 -9.82 0.87
N ALA A 112 1.17 -10.20 1.65
CA ALA A 112 1.58 -9.50 2.85
C ALA A 112 2.49 -8.29 2.56
N VAL A 113 3.30 -8.35 1.50
CA VAL A 113 4.21 -7.28 1.08
C VAL A 113 3.51 -6.32 0.14
N LYS A 114 3.62 -5.04 0.42
CA LYS A 114 3.16 -3.97 -0.47
C LYS A 114 4.26 -2.94 -0.60
N ALA A 115 4.53 -2.52 -1.82
CA ALA A 115 5.42 -1.41 -2.10
C ALA A 115 4.70 -0.41 -3.02
N SER A 116 4.92 0.88 -2.80
CA SER A 116 4.37 1.94 -3.64
C SER A 116 5.32 3.10 -3.73
N HIS A 117 5.40 3.72 -4.92
CA HIS A 117 6.18 4.93 -5.16
C HIS A 117 5.27 6.15 -5.13
N ASN A 118 5.62 7.13 -4.31
CA ASN A 118 4.98 8.44 -4.30
C ASN A 118 5.81 9.42 -5.13
N ALA A 119 5.40 9.63 -6.38
CA ALA A 119 6.11 10.50 -7.32
C ALA A 119 6.11 12.00 -6.91
N LYS A 120 5.16 12.44 -6.06
CA LYS A 120 5.09 13.84 -5.62
C LYS A 120 6.13 14.16 -4.55
N GLN A 121 6.44 13.23 -3.69
CA GLN A 121 7.36 13.38 -2.56
C GLN A 121 8.65 12.57 -2.75
N ASP A 122 8.77 11.90 -3.88
CA ASP A 122 9.91 11.09 -4.30
C ASP A 122 10.41 10.12 -3.22
N TYR A 123 9.50 9.30 -2.71
CA TYR A 123 9.85 8.19 -1.82
C TYR A 123 9.13 6.89 -2.22
N VAL A 124 9.74 5.78 -1.87
CA VAL A 124 9.15 4.45 -1.96
C VAL A 124 8.74 4.00 -0.56
N SER A 125 7.46 3.70 -0.38
CA SER A 125 6.99 3.06 0.84
C SER A 125 6.98 1.55 0.66
N VAL A 126 7.60 0.84 1.58
CA VAL A 126 7.59 -0.62 1.67
C VAL A 126 6.87 -1.00 2.95
N SER A 127 5.92 -1.89 2.87
CA SER A 127 5.19 -2.37 4.05
C SER A 127 4.99 -3.87 4.00
N ILE A 128 5.03 -4.48 5.18
CA ILE A 128 4.75 -5.90 5.38
C ILE A 128 3.74 -6.10 6.50
N THR A 129 2.82 -7.04 6.31
CA THR A 129 1.81 -7.38 7.32
C THR A 129 2.11 -8.74 7.93
N ALA A 130 2.07 -8.84 9.27
CA ALA A 130 2.31 -10.08 10.00
C ALA A 130 1.32 -10.24 11.17
N SER A 131 1.34 -11.39 11.82
CA SER A 131 0.44 -11.71 12.95
C SER A 131 0.84 -11.02 14.27
N THR A 132 2.10 -10.63 14.42
CA THR A 132 2.60 -9.91 15.60
C THR A 132 3.34 -8.63 15.21
N PRO A 133 3.36 -7.60 16.07
CA PRO A 133 4.09 -6.35 15.82
C PRO A 133 5.58 -6.58 15.56
N ALA A 134 6.21 -7.38 16.42
CA ALA A 134 7.65 -7.67 16.33
C ALA A 134 7.99 -8.42 15.03
N GLN A 135 7.18 -9.39 14.61
CA GLN A 135 7.36 -10.09 13.35
C GLN A 135 7.19 -9.16 12.15
N ALA A 136 6.21 -8.25 12.17
CA ALA A 136 6.02 -7.27 11.11
C ALA A 136 7.24 -6.37 10.94
N GLN A 137 7.78 -5.85 12.05
CA GLN A 137 8.98 -5.00 12.05
C GLN A 137 10.22 -5.76 11.58
N ALA A 138 10.51 -6.93 12.17
CA ALA A 138 11.69 -7.73 11.82
C ALA A 138 11.65 -8.18 10.34
N SER A 139 10.48 -8.61 9.86
CA SER A 139 10.31 -8.99 8.45
C SER A 139 10.47 -7.79 7.50
N CYS A 140 9.96 -6.62 7.88
CA CYS A 140 10.14 -5.40 7.10
C CYS A 140 11.63 -5.00 7.04
N GLN A 141 12.33 -5.07 8.16
CA GLN A 141 13.76 -4.78 8.25
C GLN A 141 14.59 -5.74 7.40
N ALA A 142 14.33 -7.05 7.49
CA ALA A 142 15.02 -8.06 6.70
C ALA A 142 14.77 -7.88 5.19
N LEU A 143 13.53 -7.58 4.80
CA LEU A 143 13.18 -7.32 3.40
C LEU A 143 13.94 -6.09 2.86
N ILE A 144 14.00 -5.01 3.64
CA ILE A 144 14.73 -3.80 3.24
C ILE A 144 16.22 -4.08 3.12
N GLN A 145 16.82 -4.83 4.03
CA GLN A 145 18.24 -5.19 3.91
C GLN A 145 18.52 -5.97 2.63
N LEU A 146 17.68 -6.93 2.26
CA LEU A 146 17.80 -7.66 1.00
C LEU A 146 17.66 -6.74 -0.22
N VAL A 147 16.74 -5.79 -0.16
CA VAL A 147 16.57 -4.79 -1.21
C VAL A 147 17.80 -3.90 -1.34
N LEU A 148 18.34 -3.41 -0.24
CA LEU A 148 19.57 -2.61 -0.24
C LEU A 148 20.76 -3.40 -0.80
N GLU A 149 20.84 -4.69 -0.49
CA GLU A 149 21.85 -5.58 -1.08
C GLU A 149 21.66 -5.80 -2.58
N SER A 150 20.42 -5.97 -3.03
CA SER A 150 20.11 -6.14 -4.45
C SER A 150 20.36 -4.88 -5.29
N LEU A 151 20.40 -3.71 -4.66
CA LEU A 151 20.71 -2.43 -5.30
C LEU A 151 22.23 -2.19 -5.46
N LYS A 152 23.08 -2.99 -4.81
CA LYS A 152 24.52 -2.91 -5.00
C LYS A 152 24.90 -3.33 -6.43
N PRO A 153 25.86 -2.62 -7.07
CA PRO A 153 26.33 -3.01 -8.38
C PRO A 153 26.91 -4.43 -8.37
N THR A 154 26.45 -5.26 -9.28
CA THR A 154 26.92 -6.64 -9.43
C THR A 154 27.43 -6.90 -10.84
N GLY A 155 28.18 -7.99 -11.04
CA GLY A 155 28.60 -8.46 -12.35
C GLY A 155 29.36 -7.41 -13.17
N GLN A 156 28.95 -7.20 -14.41
CA GLN A 156 29.63 -6.33 -15.38
C GLN A 156 29.62 -4.85 -14.94
N LEU A 157 28.53 -4.38 -14.29
CA LEU A 157 28.46 -3.01 -13.79
C LEU A 157 29.50 -2.74 -12.72
N LYS A 158 29.67 -3.67 -11.77
CA LYS A 158 30.71 -3.58 -10.74
C LYS A 158 32.10 -3.53 -11.38
N SER A 159 32.39 -4.38 -12.35
CA SER A 159 33.70 -4.38 -13.03
C SER A 159 33.95 -3.08 -13.80
N GLN A 160 32.93 -2.52 -14.46
CA GLN A 160 33.06 -1.23 -15.14
C GLN A 160 33.32 -0.06 -14.18
N ILE A 161 32.61 0.00 -13.06
CA ILE A 161 32.83 1.03 -12.03
C ILE A 161 34.23 0.90 -11.44
N THR A 162 34.66 -0.33 -11.11
CA THR A 162 36.01 -0.60 -10.59
C THR A 162 37.10 -0.20 -11.59
N ALA A 163 36.92 -0.50 -12.87
CA ALA A 163 37.86 -0.09 -13.92
C ALA A 163 37.95 1.45 -14.01
N LYS A 164 36.81 2.17 -13.96
CA LYS A 164 36.80 3.63 -13.94
C LYS A 164 37.54 4.19 -12.73
N ILE A 165 37.29 3.65 -11.53
CA ILE A 165 37.96 4.03 -10.29
C ILE A 165 39.50 3.90 -10.46
N ASN A 166 39.96 2.80 -11.02
CA ASN A 166 41.38 2.55 -11.24
C ASN A 166 42.00 3.56 -12.24
N ILE A 167 41.28 3.90 -13.31
CA ILE A 167 41.72 4.89 -14.28
C ILE A 167 41.82 6.28 -13.63
N GLU A 168 40.79 6.69 -12.88
CA GLU A 168 40.78 8.00 -12.23
C GLU A 168 41.83 8.10 -11.11
N LYS A 169 42.08 7.02 -10.34
CA LYS A 169 43.19 6.97 -9.36
C LYS A 169 44.54 7.14 -10.04
N LYS A 170 44.75 6.49 -11.18
CA LYS A 170 46.00 6.65 -11.94
C LYS A 170 46.17 8.07 -12.47
N SER A 171 45.09 8.67 -13.03
CA SER A 171 45.10 10.07 -13.47
C SER A 171 45.37 11.06 -12.32
N LEU A 172 44.87 10.76 -11.14
CA LEU A 172 45.13 11.56 -9.95
C LEU A 172 46.59 11.51 -9.52
N GLN A 173 47.21 10.31 -9.57
CA GLN A 173 48.64 10.15 -9.30
C GLN A 173 49.50 10.93 -10.31
N GLU A 174 49.19 10.82 -11.61
CA GLU A 174 49.90 11.54 -12.67
C GLU A 174 49.81 13.08 -12.46
N ILE A 175 48.63 13.59 -12.06
CA ILE A 175 48.45 15.02 -11.76
C ILE A 175 49.27 15.40 -10.51
N GLU A 176 49.29 14.58 -9.48
CA GLU A 176 50.12 14.85 -8.28
C GLU A 176 51.59 14.91 -8.57
N GLU A 177 52.12 14.02 -9.43
CA GLU A 177 53.50 14.07 -9.86
C GLU A 177 53.84 15.34 -10.65
N ILE A 178 52.92 15.72 -11.60
CA ILE A 178 53.08 16.96 -12.37
C ILE A 178 53.02 18.19 -11.45
N TYR A 179 52.06 18.22 -10.52
CA TYR A 179 51.91 19.29 -9.56
C TYR A 179 53.16 19.47 -8.70
N THR A 180 53.76 18.38 -8.21
CA THR A 180 54.98 18.39 -7.41
C THR A 180 56.18 18.95 -8.20
N LYS A 181 56.31 18.52 -9.47
CA LYS A 181 57.38 19.03 -10.36
C LYS A 181 57.21 20.50 -10.67
N LEU A 182 56.00 20.98 -10.97
CA LEU A 182 55.75 22.38 -11.25
C LEU A 182 55.90 23.26 -9.99
N SER A 183 55.51 22.78 -8.84
CA SER A 183 55.67 23.53 -7.58
C SER A 183 57.15 23.73 -7.23
N SER A 184 57.99 22.73 -7.43
CA SER A 184 59.46 22.82 -7.24
C SER A 184 60.12 23.79 -8.26
N GLN A 185 59.61 23.84 -9.49
CA GLN A 185 60.06 24.82 -10.50
C GLN A 185 59.64 26.24 -10.14
N LEU A 186 58.46 26.44 -9.58
CA LEU A 186 58.00 27.74 -9.16
C LEU A 186 58.88 28.32 -8.04
N GLU A 187 59.30 27.50 -7.07
CA GLU A 187 60.21 27.90 -6.02
C GLU A 187 61.54 28.46 -6.56
N SER A 188 61.99 27.94 -7.70
CA SER A 188 63.23 28.40 -8.34
C SER A 188 63.09 29.59 -9.28
N GLN A 189 61.88 29.91 -9.76
CA GLN A 189 61.61 30.90 -10.80
C GLN A 189 60.52 31.93 -10.41
N ALA A 190 60.19 32.06 -9.15
CA ALA A 190 59.07 32.86 -8.63
C ALA A 190 59.12 34.35 -8.99
N SER A 191 60.25 34.90 -9.36
CA SER A 191 60.44 36.34 -9.67
C SER A 191 60.47 36.69 -11.17
N THR A 192 60.07 35.78 -12.04
CA THR A 192 60.13 35.99 -13.50
C THR A 192 58.70 35.90 -14.10
N ALA A 193 58.54 36.48 -15.32
CA ALA A 193 57.29 36.40 -16.08
C ALA A 193 56.87 34.92 -16.41
N GLN A 194 57.76 33.96 -16.23
CA GLN A 194 57.47 32.52 -16.29
C GLN A 194 56.77 32.04 -15.00
N GLY A 195 57.00 32.70 -13.84
CA GLY A 195 56.36 32.37 -12.57
C GLY A 195 54.82 32.52 -12.67
N ASP A 196 54.31 33.57 -13.30
CA ASP A 196 52.89 33.80 -13.46
C ASP A 196 52.19 32.70 -14.24
N LYS A 197 52.82 32.23 -15.33
CA LYS A 197 52.31 31.10 -16.14
C LYS A 197 52.33 29.75 -15.38
N LEU A 198 53.32 29.55 -14.52
CA LEU A 198 53.38 28.37 -13.64
C LEU A 198 52.28 28.39 -12.60
N ILE A 199 51.98 29.57 -12.03
CA ILE A 199 50.86 29.73 -11.07
C ILE A 199 49.51 29.42 -11.75
N GLU A 200 49.26 29.94 -12.96
CA GLU A 200 48.06 29.63 -13.72
C GLU A 200 47.95 28.11 -14.02
N SER A 201 49.08 27.50 -14.43
CA SER A 201 49.11 26.03 -14.68
C SER A 201 48.86 25.20 -13.41
N LEU A 202 49.41 25.62 -12.26
CA LEU A 202 49.15 24.99 -10.96
C LEU A 202 47.71 25.12 -10.51
N THR A 203 47.08 26.29 -10.73
CA THR A 203 45.67 26.51 -10.43
C THR A 203 44.79 25.60 -11.24
N THR A 204 45.05 25.50 -12.55
CA THR A 204 44.30 24.63 -13.44
C THR A 204 44.45 23.13 -13.05
N LEU A 205 45.67 22.70 -12.68
CA LEU A 205 45.92 21.36 -12.18
C LEU A 205 45.20 21.07 -10.87
N GLN A 206 45.15 22.07 -9.95
CA GLN A 206 44.41 21.94 -8.69
C GLN A 206 42.91 21.80 -8.91
N GLU A 207 42.31 22.56 -9.82
CA GLU A 207 40.91 22.43 -10.20
C GLU A 207 40.63 21.06 -10.76
N ARG A 208 41.50 20.57 -11.65
CA ARG A 208 41.36 19.22 -12.26
C ARG A 208 41.51 18.12 -11.22
N LYS A 209 42.44 18.25 -10.26
CA LYS A 209 42.61 17.34 -9.12
C LYS A 209 41.33 17.28 -8.29
N ASN A 210 40.75 18.44 -7.93
CA ASN A 210 39.51 18.51 -7.16
C ASN A 210 38.34 17.85 -7.92
N GLY A 211 38.25 18.06 -9.24
CA GLY A 211 37.26 17.44 -10.09
C GLY A 211 37.37 15.89 -10.08
N LEU A 212 38.59 15.37 -10.22
CA LEU A 212 38.85 13.93 -10.18
C LEU A 212 38.56 13.32 -8.80
N GLN A 213 38.91 14.02 -7.72
CA GLN A 213 38.59 13.56 -6.36
C GLN A 213 37.08 13.45 -6.13
N ASN A 214 36.31 14.45 -6.58
CA ASN A 214 34.84 14.41 -6.51
C ASN A 214 34.25 13.26 -7.34
N SER A 215 34.77 13.07 -8.55
CA SER A 215 34.36 11.94 -9.41
C SER A 215 34.68 10.59 -8.76
N LEU A 216 35.85 10.46 -8.16
CA LEU A 216 36.27 9.28 -7.44
C LEU A 216 35.37 8.95 -6.27
N LEU A 217 35.03 9.94 -5.45
CA LEU A 217 34.07 9.82 -4.34
C LEU A 217 32.70 9.35 -4.84
N GLN A 218 32.22 9.90 -5.96
CA GLN A 218 30.95 9.47 -6.55
C GLN A 218 31.01 8.01 -7.01
N LEU A 219 32.08 7.59 -7.68
CA LEU A 219 32.24 6.21 -8.14
C LEU A 219 32.40 5.23 -6.97
N GLU A 220 33.12 5.60 -5.91
CA GLU A 220 33.27 4.77 -4.71
C GLU A 220 31.93 4.64 -3.97
N ASN A 221 31.16 5.71 -3.86
CA ASN A 221 29.79 5.66 -3.33
C ASN A 221 28.87 4.78 -4.19
N GLN A 222 29.00 4.87 -5.52
CA GLN A 222 28.29 3.99 -6.43
C GLN A 222 28.65 2.52 -6.21
N LEU A 223 29.94 2.21 -5.99
CA LEU A 223 30.41 0.84 -5.76
C LEU A 223 29.97 0.31 -4.39
N ALA A 224 30.01 1.14 -3.36
CA ALA A 224 29.56 0.78 -2.01
C ALA A 224 28.06 0.43 -1.97
N GLY A 225 27.28 0.99 -2.92
CA GLY A 225 25.83 0.84 -2.93
C GLY A 225 25.19 1.71 -1.86
N TYR A 226 23.90 1.47 -1.65
CA TYR A 226 23.12 2.23 -0.66
C TYR A 226 23.19 1.55 0.70
N GLY A 227 23.50 2.34 1.70
CA GLY A 227 23.40 1.96 3.10
C GLY A 227 22.06 2.40 3.72
N GLN A 228 22.05 2.51 5.04
CA GLN A 228 20.85 2.94 5.79
C GLN A 228 20.51 4.44 5.59
N GLU A 229 21.40 5.22 5.00
CA GLU A 229 21.22 6.66 4.73
C GLU A 229 20.06 6.97 3.77
N ILE A 230 19.67 6.00 2.93
CA ILE A 230 18.50 6.17 2.06
C ILE A 230 17.17 5.89 2.76
N LEU A 231 17.21 5.38 3.98
CA LEU A 231 16.02 5.16 4.79
C LEU A 231 15.55 6.51 5.37
N LEU A 232 14.46 7.05 4.81
CA LEU A 232 13.79 8.22 5.38
C LEU A 232 13.08 7.87 6.68
N GLN A 233 12.58 6.63 6.78
CA GLN A 233 11.93 6.09 7.97
C GLN A 233 12.29 4.61 8.10
N GLN A 234 12.79 4.26 9.28
CA GLN A 234 13.03 2.87 9.64
C GLN A 234 11.71 2.08 9.78
N PRO A 235 11.74 0.75 9.64
CA PRO A 235 10.58 -0.10 9.86
C PRO A 235 9.91 0.19 11.20
N THR A 236 8.65 0.60 11.14
CA THR A 236 7.88 0.97 12.33
C THR A 236 7.46 -0.25 13.13
N LEU A 237 7.50 -0.15 14.49
CA LEU A 237 6.82 -1.11 15.34
C LEU A 237 5.34 -0.69 15.46
N PRO A 238 4.39 -1.49 14.95
CA PRO A 238 2.99 -1.09 14.97
C PRO A 238 2.35 -1.29 16.34
N ASP A 239 1.78 -0.25 16.91
CA ASP A 239 1.07 -0.31 18.20
C ASP A 239 -0.33 -0.90 18.08
N LYS A 240 -0.98 -0.71 16.92
CA LYS A 240 -2.37 -1.12 16.68
C LYS A 240 -2.49 -2.07 15.49
N PRO A 241 -3.37 -3.08 15.58
CA PRO A 241 -3.65 -3.94 14.43
C PRO A 241 -4.40 -3.16 13.34
N ILE A 242 -4.05 -3.41 12.09
CA ILE A 242 -4.73 -2.82 10.92
C ILE A 242 -5.99 -3.61 10.52
N SER A 243 -6.09 -4.87 10.92
CA SER A 243 -7.22 -5.76 10.65
C SER A 243 -7.44 -6.70 11.85
N PRO A 244 -8.70 -7.13 12.09
CA PRO A 244 -9.92 -6.68 11.45
C PRO A 244 -10.34 -5.27 11.93
N ARG A 245 -10.91 -4.49 11.02
CA ARG A 245 -11.48 -3.18 11.36
C ARG A 245 -12.87 -3.36 11.98
N LYS A 246 -12.90 -3.80 13.25
CA LYS A 246 -14.10 -4.20 13.99
C LYS A 246 -15.23 -3.18 13.87
N PHE A 247 -14.94 -1.90 14.07
CA PHE A 247 -15.93 -0.84 14.00
C PHE A 247 -16.59 -0.74 12.61
N GLN A 248 -15.81 -0.83 11.54
CA GLN A 248 -16.36 -0.77 10.17
C GLN A 248 -17.24 -1.98 9.86
N ILE A 249 -16.80 -3.19 10.25
CA ILE A 249 -17.57 -4.41 10.05
C ILE A 249 -18.90 -4.31 10.81
N THR A 250 -18.87 -3.90 12.07
CA THR A 250 -20.07 -3.73 12.92
C THR A 250 -21.03 -2.71 12.34
N LEU A 251 -20.54 -1.54 11.91
CA LEU A 251 -21.36 -0.48 11.35
C LEU A 251 -22.04 -0.92 10.05
N ILE A 252 -21.27 -1.50 9.13
CA ILE A 252 -21.81 -1.97 7.83
C ILE A 252 -22.83 -3.08 8.03
N SER A 253 -22.55 -4.04 8.93
CA SER A 253 -23.48 -5.14 9.23
C SER A 253 -24.78 -4.63 9.86
N GLY A 254 -24.70 -3.68 10.78
CA GLY A 254 -25.86 -3.05 11.40
C GLY A 254 -26.72 -2.28 10.41
N MET A 255 -26.11 -1.48 9.53
CA MET A 255 -26.82 -0.74 8.48
C MET A 255 -27.50 -1.69 7.48
N LEU A 256 -26.81 -2.73 7.03
CA LEU A 256 -27.37 -3.71 6.11
C LEU A 256 -28.54 -4.46 6.74
N ALA A 257 -28.43 -4.85 8.01
CA ALA A 257 -29.49 -5.51 8.74
C ALA A 257 -30.70 -4.58 8.90
N GLY A 258 -30.49 -3.30 9.25
CA GLY A 258 -31.55 -2.31 9.36
C GLY A 258 -32.30 -2.13 8.04
N PHE A 259 -31.58 -2.00 6.94
CA PHE A 259 -32.18 -1.88 5.62
C PHE A 259 -32.98 -3.14 5.24
N THR A 260 -32.42 -4.31 5.48
CA THR A 260 -33.09 -5.61 5.18
C THR A 260 -34.36 -5.76 6.02
N LEU A 261 -34.33 -5.39 7.30
CA LEU A 261 -35.51 -5.46 8.17
C LEU A 261 -36.57 -4.42 7.77
N LEU A 262 -36.16 -3.25 7.31
CA LEU A 262 -37.05 -2.24 6.79
C LEU A 262 -37.78 -2.74 5.54
N VAL A 263 -37.07 -3.28 4.57
CA VAL A 263 -37.66 -3.88 3.37
C VAL A 263 -38.60 -5.03 3.75
N TRP A 264 -38.20 -5.87 4.70
CA TRP A 264 -39.02 -6.95 5.21
C TRP A 264 -40.32 -6.45 5.88
N ALA A 265 -40.25 -5.39 6.68
CA ALA A 265 -41.44 -4.78 7.33
C ALA A 265 -42.43 -4.28 6.29
N PHE A 266 -41.94 -3.58 5.24
CA PHE A 266 -42.83 -3.10 4.16
C PHE A 266 -43.39 -4.28 3.34
N LEU A 267 -42.59 -5.27 3.00
CA LEU A 267 -43.08 -6.45 2.28
C LEU A 267 -44.18 -7.17 3.09
N ARG A 268 -43.97 -7.32 4.39
CA ARG A 268 -44.95 -7.93 5.29
C ARG A 268 -46.24 -7.12 5.38
N ALA A 269 -46.14 -5.78 5.44
CA ALA A 269 -47.29 -4.89 5.45
C ALA A 269 -48.06 -4.94 4.12
N ALA A 270 -47.36 -4.91 2.99
CA ALA A 270 -47.94 -5.03 1.66
C ALA A 270 -48.67 -6.38 1.48
N LEU A 271 -48.03 -7.50 1.94
CA LEU A 271 -48.64 -8.81 1.90
C LEU A 271 -49.93 -8.91 2.79
N ARG A 272 -49.97 -8.20 3.93
CA ARG A 272 -51.16 -8.15 4.77
C ARG A 272 -52.27 -7.36 4.09
N ALA A 273 -51.98 -6.13 3.61
CA ALA A 273 -52.94 -5.30 2.88
C ALA A 273 -53.52 -6.04 1.66
N ALA A 274 -52.64 -6.76 0.89
CA ALA A 274 -53.07 -7.55 -0.26
C ALA A 274 -53.88 -8.83 0.12
N SER A 275 -53.80 -9.29 1.38
CA SER A 275 -54.62 -10.43 1.84
C SER A 275 -56.05 -10.02 2.24
N ASP A 276 -56.21 -8.75 2.60
CA ASP A 276 -57.51 -8.19 3.02
C ASP A 276 -58.37 -7.73 1.82
N ASP A 277 -57.77 -7.58 0.64
CA ASP A 277 -58.46 -7.25 -0.61
C ASP A 277 -58.78 -8.55 -1.39
N PRO A 278 -60.10 -8.84 -1.68
CA PRO A 278 -60.51 -10.07 -2.33
C PRO A 278 -59.96 -10.29 -3.77
N GLU A 279 -59.71 -9.18 -4.50
CA GLU A 279 -59.08 -9.31 -5.84
C GLU A 279 -57.60 -9.66 -5.76
N CYS A 280 -56.88 -9.05 -4.83
CA CYS A 280 -55.45 -9.31 -4.60
C CYS A 280 -55.21 -10.70 -3.96
N ALA A 281 -56.09 -11.16 -3.10
CA ALA A 281 -56.03 -12.51 -2.48
C ALA A 281 -56.00 -13.64 -3.51
N SER A 282 -56.74 -13.50 -4.60
CA SER A 282 -56.75 -14.51 -5.70
C SER A 282 -55.38 -14.57 -6.46
N LYS A 283 -54.74 -13.39 -6.66
CA LYS A 283 -53.43 -13.26 -7.29
C LYS A 283 -52.32 -13.82 -6.38
N LEU A 284 -52.38 -13.52 -5.09
CA LEU A 284 -51.50 -14.03 -4.05
C LEU A 284 -51.57 -15.55 -3.92
N ALA A 285 -52.76 -16.13 -3.99
CA ALA A 285 -52.93 -17.62 -4.01
C ALA A 285 -52.27 -18.26 -5.23
N ARG A 286 -52.28 -17.61 -6.39
CA ARG A 286 -51.57 -18.06 -7.60
C ARG A 286 -50.06 -18.03 -7.43
N ILE A 287 -49.49 -16.94 -6.87
CA ILE A 287 -48.05 -16.79 -6.60
C ILE A 287 -47.60 -17.85 -5.58
N ARG A 288 -48.37 -18.05 -4.51
CA ARG A 288 -48.10 -19.04 -3.47
C ARG A 288 -48.05 -20.48 -4.01
N ARG A 289 -48.93 -20.82 -4.96
CA ARG A 289 -48.89 -22.10 -5.67
C ARG A 289 -47.66 -22.23 -6.55
N GLY A 290 -47.23 -21.14 -7.21
CA GLY A 290 -46.01 -21.14 -8.03
C GLY A 290 -44.72 -21.37 -7.23
N PHE A 291 -44.68 -20.93 -5.96
CA PHE A 291 -43.55 -21.18 -5.05
C PHE A 291 -43.65 -22.49 -4.24
N GLY A 292 -44.65 -23.33 -4.50
CA GLY A 292 -44.75 -24.64 -3.83
C GLY A 292 -45.08 -24.58 -2.34
N ILE A 293 -45.51 -23.42 -1.80
CA ILE A 293 -45.90 -23.24 -0.40
C ILE A 293 -47.38 -23.58 -0.25
N THR A 294 -47.70 -24.87 -0.26
CA THR A 294 -49.06 -25.36 0.09
C THR A 294 -49.12 -25.51 1.61
N LYS A 295 -50.05 -24.80 2.25
CA LYS A 295 -50.41 -25.06 3.64
C LYS A 295 -51.22 -26.36 3.64
N ASN A 296 -50.68 -27.46 4.25
CA ASN A 296 -51.46 -28.55 4.73
C ASN A 296 -52.40 -28.12 5.85
#